data_4e8c70fe2a829080df0aa770714906fe
#
_entry.id   4e8c70fe2a829080df0aa770714906fe
#
_cell.length_a   1.000
_cell.length_b   1.000
_cell.length_c   1.000
_cell.angle_alpha   90.00
_cell.angle_beta   90.00
_cell.angle_gamma   90.00
#
_symmetry.space_group_name_H-M   'P 1'
#
loop_
_entity.id
_entity.type
_entity.pdbx_description
1 polymer ?
#
loop_
_entity_poly.entity_id
_entity_poly.type
_entity_poly.pdbx_seq_one_letter_code
_entity_poly.pdbx_strand_id
1 'polypeptide(L)'
;RIVEAVKKPVTVKTRLGWDEESKNIEEIALRLQDVGIAALTIHGRTRAQMYRGEADWTLIGKVKNNPAIRIPIIGNGDIDSGPKAREMFDRYGVDGVMIGRATYGRPWIFREVKHFLETGEVMPQPSVAERVEIAKEHLAKSLEIKGDRVGILEMRRHLSNYFKGLPNFKETRLKLVTLFDPNELYATLDSIAD
;
A
#
# COMPACT_ATOMS: atom_id res chain seq x y z
N ARG A 1 27.55 -2.79 5.58
CA ARG A 1 27.48 -2.30 6.98
C ARG A 1 26.17 -2.66 7.68
N ILE A 2 24.97 -2.32 7.16
CA ILE A 2 23.70 -2.66 7.85
C ILE A 2 23.52 -4.17 7.91
N VAL A 3 23.66 -4.86 6.78
CA VAL A 3 23.54 -6.34 6.70
C VAL A 3 24.51 -7.04 7.66
N GLU A 4 25.73 -6.55 7.79
CA GLU A 4 26.77 -7.10 8.69
C GLU A 4 26.48 -6.81 10.18
N ALA A 5 25.79 -5.70 10.46
CA ALA A 5 25.56 -5.22 11.82
C ALA A 5 24.32 -5.85 12.49
N VAL A 6 23.43 -6.49 11.73
CA VAL A 6 22.17 -7.04 12.26
C VAL A 6 22.01 -8.51 11.94
N LYS A 7 21.38 -9.27 12.86
CA LYS A 7 21.04 -10.69 12.66
C LYS A 7 19.72 -10.90 11.90
N LYS A 8 18.91 -9.84 11.75
CA LYS A 8 17.61 -9.92 11.06
C LYS A 8 17.80 -9.77 9.57
N PRO A 9 16.93 -10.37 8.73
CA PRO A 9 16.94 -10.13 7.29
C PRO A 9 16.79 -8.63 6.98
N VAL A 10 17.66 -8.13 6.11
CA VAL A 10 17.60 -6.74 5.62
C VAL A 10 16.92 -6.75 4.26
N THR A 11 15.87 -5.98 4.10
CA THR A 11 15.20 -5.76 2.81
C THR A 11 15.36 -4.30 2.38
N VAL A 12 15.34 -4.07 1.08
CA VAL A 12 15.44 -2.71 0.54
C VAL A 12 14.21 -2.40 -0.29
N LYS A 13 13.70 -1.16 -0.16
CA LYS A 13 12.70 -0.62 -1.07
C LYS A 13 13.27 0.59 -1.80
N THR A 14 13.14 0.60 -3.13
CA THR A 14 13.66 1.67 -3.98
C THR A 14 12.73 2.00 -5.15
N ARG A 15 13.16 2.90 -6.01
CA ARG A 15 12.52 3.31 -7.27
C ARG A 15 13.38 2.93 -8.46
N LEU A 16 12.88 3.18 -9.69
CA LEU A 16 13.59 2.86 -10.94
C LEU A 16 14.89 3.66 -11.12
N GLY A 17 14.97 4.82 -10.51
CA GLY A 17 16.06 5.78 -10.58
C GLY A 17 15.63 7.14 -10.04
N TRP A 18 16.46 8.15 -10.20
CA TRP A 18 16.12 9.52 -9.81
C TRP A 18 15.12 10.15 -10.80
N ASP A 19 15.43 10.10 -12.09
CA ASP A 19 14.63 10.60 -13.22
C ASP A 19 14.68 9.64 -14.42
N GLU A 20 14.16 10.04 -15.57
CA GLU A 20 14.12 9.20 -16.77
C GLU A 20 15.51 8.85 -17.31
N GLU A 21 16.46 9.76 -17.17
CA GLU A 21 17.83 9.62 -17.70
C GLU A 21 18.71 8.75 -16.80
N SER A 22 18.36 8.65 -15.51
CA SER A 22 19.12 7.93 -14.48
C SER A 22 18.43 6.64 -13.98
N LYS A 23 17.61 6.01 -14.81
CA LYS A 23 17.01 4.68 -14.50
C LYS A 23 18.10 3.61 -14.51
N ASN A 24 18.56 3.22 -13.33
CA ASN A 24 19.67 2.27 -13.14
C ASN A 24 19.30 1.08 -12.24
N ILE A 25 18.01 0.76 -12.12
CA ILE A 25 17.53 -0.25 -11.18
C ILE A 25 18.11 -1.66 -11.46
N GLU A 26 18.40 -2.01 -12.70
CA GLU A 26 18.95 -3.33 -13.05
C GLU A 26 20.35 -3.50 -12.43
N GLU A 27 21.21 -2.47 -12.53
CA GLU A 27 22.55 -2.47 -11.91
C GLU A 27 22.45 -2.43 -10.38
N ILE A 28 21.59 -1.53 -9.84
CA ILE A 28 21.39 -1.39 -8.41
C ILE A 28 20.87 -2.67 -7.76
N ALA A 29 20.00 -3.42 -8.43
CA ALA A 29 19.48 -4.70 -7.93
C ALA A 29 20.60 -5.73 -7.72
N LEU A 30 21.52 -5.85 -8.68
CA LEU A 30 22.69 -6.73 -8.57
C LEU A 30 23.60 -6.30 -7.42
N ARG A 31 23.95 -5.02 -7.34
CA ARG A 31 24.79 -4.50 -6.25
C ARG A 31 24.15 -4.70 -4.87
N LEU A 32 22.85 -4.52 -4.74
CA LEU A 32 22.13 -4.73 -3.50
C LEU A 32 22.10 -6.21 -3.10
N GLN A 33 21.90 -7.10 -4.07
CA GLN A 33 22.01 -8.54 -3.84
C GLN A 33 23.41 -8.93 -3.35
N ASP A 34 24.46 -8.41 -3.98
CA ASP A 34 25.85 -8.73 -3.63
C ASP A 34 26.23 -8.30 -2.21
N VAL A 35 25.62 -7.23 -1.70
CA VAL A 35 25.82 -6.84 -0.29
C VAL A 35 24.94 -7.64 0.69
N GLY A 36 24.15 -8.61 0.22
CA GLY A 36 23.45 -9.60 1.03
C GLY A 36 22.07 -9.17 1.54
N ILE A 37 21.32 -8.36 0.81
CA ILE A 37 19.92 -8.11 1.17
C ILE A 37 19.06 -9.36 0.94
N ALA A 38 18.01 -9.52 1.74
CA ALA A 38 17.12 -10.69 1.67
C ALA A 38 15.99 -10.56 0.64
N ALA A 39 15.58 -9.35 0.28
CA ALA A 39 14.58 -9.08 -0.75
C ALA A 39 14.65 -7.61 -1.21
N LEU A 40 14.19 -7.36 -2.44
CA LEU A 40 14.13 -6.04 -3.03
C LEU A 40 12.72 -5.68 -3.47
N THR A 41 12.20 -4.55 -2.99
CA THR A 41 10.94 -3.97 -3.48
C THR A 41 11.24 -2.81 -4.42
N ILE A 42 10.65 -2.85 -5.62
CA ILE A 42 10.87 -1.85 -6.67
C ILE A 42 9.57 -1.13 -6.99
N HIS A 43 9.54 0.19 -6.82
CA HIS A 43 8.43 1.01 -7.28
C HIS A 43 8.64 1.41 -8.75
N GLY A 44 7.67 1.11 -9.62
CA GLY A 44 7.71 1.37 -11.06
C GLY A 44 7.64 2.85 -11.45
N ARG A 45 8.20 3.75 -10.63
CA ARG A 45 8.33 5.20 -10.91
C ARG A 45 9.71 5.70 -10.48
N THR A 46 10.17 6.75 -11.13
CA THR A 46 11.38 7.47 -10.70
C THR A 46 11.10 8.36 -9.47
N ARG A 47 12.15 8.87 -8.83
CA ARG A 47 12.00 9.81 -7.70
C ARG A 47 11.38 11.13 -8.14
N ALA A 48 11.83 11.68 -9.28
CA ALA A 48 11.31 12.93 -9.83
C ALA A 48 9.86 12.83 -10.32
N GLN A 49 9.44 11.65 -10.79
CA GLN A 49 8.07 11.38 -11.21
C GLN A 49 7.06 11.40 -10.04
N MET A 50 7.50 11.09 -8.83
CA MET A 50 6.67 10.98 -7.63
C MET A 50 5.48 10.02 -7.82
N TYR A 51 4.28 10.56 -8.08
CA TYR A 51 3.04 9.80 -8.31
C TYR A 51 2.36 10.17 -9.64
N ARG A 52 3.04 10.95 -10.50
CA ARG A 52 2.50 11.34 -11.81
C ARG A 52 2.55 10.17 -12.78
N GLY A 53 1.60 10.14 -13.70
CA GLY A 53 1.47 9.08 -14.70
C GLY A 53 1.24 7.70 -14.09
N GLU A 54 1.51 6.66 -14.87
CA GLU A 54 1.40 5.25 -14.46
C GLU A 54 2.75 4.69 -14.03
N ALA A 55 2.71 3.64 -13.20
CA ALA A 55 3.91 2.90 -12.83
C ALA A 55 4.37 2.02 -14.00
N ASP A 56 5.62 2.17 -14.39
CA ASP A 56 6.25 1.33 -15.41
C ASP A 56 6.82 0.06 -14.76
N TRP A 57 6.20 -1.08 -15.05
CA TRP A 57 6.61 -2.38 -14.54
C TRP A 57 7.63 -3.09 -15.42
N THR A 58 7.96 -2.56 -16.61
CA THR A 58 8.86 -3.24 -17.55
C THR A 58 10.25 -3.46 -16.97
N LEU A 59 10.81 -2.45 -16.27
CA LEU A 59 12.11 -2.58 -15.61
C LEU A 59 12.04 -3.49 -14.37
N ILE A 60 10.91 -3.55 -13.66
CA ILE A 60 10.71 -4.52 -12.57
C ILE A 60 10.78 -5.94 -13.12
N GLY A 61 10.06 -6.19 -14.23
CA GLY A 61 10.10 -7.47 -14.94
C GLY A 61 11.48 -7.81 -15.45
N LYS A 62 12.24 -6.87 -16.00
CA LYS A 62 13.63 -7.10 -16.44
C LYS A 62 14.53 -7.52 -15.27
N VAL A 63 14.43 -6.84 -14.13
CA VAL A 63 15.18 -7.23 -12.91
C VAL A 63 14.79 -8.63 -12.48
N LYS A 64 13.48 -8.94 -12.38
CA LYS A 64 13.01 -10.26 -11.94
C LYS A 64 13.47 -11.39 -12.86
N ASN A 65 13.43 -11.17 -14.16
CA ASN A 65 13.77 -12.19 -15.16
C ASN A 65 15.28 -12.24 -15.51
N ASN A 66 16.11 -11.44 -14.84
CA ASN A 66 17.55 -11.52 -14.96
C ASN A 66 18.06 -12.79 -14.24
N PRO A 67 18.72 -13.75 -14.94
CA PRO A 67 19.16 -15.00 -14.33
C PRO A 67 20.23 -14.83 -13.23
N ALA A 68 20.87 -13.67 -13.15
CA ALA A 68 21.81 -13.33 -12.07
C ALA A 68 21.11 -12.91 -10.78
N ILE A 69 19.82 -12.55 -10.82
CA ILE A 69 19.04 -12.17 -9.63
C ILE A 69 18.48 -13.43 -8.97
N ARG A 70 18.83 -13.64 -7.71
CA ARG A 70 18.46 -14.81 -6.89
C ARG A 70 17.61 -14.46 -5.67
N ILE A 71 17.48 -13.17 -5.34
CA ILE A 71 16.65 -12.69 -4.23
C ILE A 71 15.21 -12.43 -4.69
N PRO A 72 14.21 -12.54 -3.80
CA PRO A 72 12.84 -12.18 -4.10
C PRO A 72 12.70 -10.72 -4.55
N ILE A 73 11.95 -10.52 -5.64
CA ILE A 73 11.62 -9.21 -6.19
C ILE A 73 10.13 -8.91 -5.96
N ILE A 74 9.86 -7.86 -5.21
CA ILE A 74 8.50 -7.39 -4.92
C ILE A 74 8.21 -6.16 -5.79
N GLY A 75 7.22 -6.25 -6.64
CA GLY A 75 6.79 -5.14 -7.49
C GLY A 75 5.82 -4.20 -6.74
N ASN A 76 5.98 -2.90 -6.97
CA ASN A 76 5.12 -1.87 -6.38
C ASN A 76 4.73 -0.82 -7.43
N GLY A 77 3.50 -0.37 -7.38
CA GLY A 77 2.95 0.71 -8.19
C GLY A 77 1.59 0.35 -8.78
N ASP A 78 0.59 1.17 -8.48
CA ASP A 78 -0.77 1.15 -9.03
C ASP A 78 -1.53 -0.19 -8.89
N ILE A 79 -1.17 -1.01 -7.90
CA ILE A 79 -1.95 -2.19 -7.52
C ILE A 79 -3.13 -1.72 -6.67
N ASP A 80 -4.34 -1.91 -7.17
CA ASP A 80 -5.61 -1.47 -6.56
C ASP A 80 -6.70 -2.54 -6.51
N SER A 81 -6.41 -3.73 -7.04
CA SER A 81 -7.39 -4.81 -7.16
C SER A 81 -6.72 -6.19 -7.29
N GLY A 82 -7.50 -7.25 -7.05
CA GLY A 82 -7.07 -8.64 -7.28
C GLY A 82 -6.70 -8.91 -8.74
N PRO A 83 -7.54 -8.54 -9.72
CA PRO A 83 -7.19 -8.67 -11.13
C PRO A 83 -5.87 -7.97 -11.50
N LYS A 84 -5.64 -6.74 -10.99
CA LYS A 84 -4.40 -6.02 -11.25
C LYS A 84 -3.18 -6.70 -10.62
N ALA A 85 -3.33 -7.24 -9.41
CA ALA A 85 -2.27 -8.02 -8.79
C ALA A 85 -1.93 -9.29 -9.61
N ARG A 86 -2.96 -10.03 -10.05
CA ARG A 86 -2.79 -11.22 -10.90
C ARG A 86 -2.07 -10.87 -12.21
N GLU A 87 -2.51 -9.82 -12.91
CA GLU A 87 -1.87 -9.34 -14.13
C GLU A 87 -0.35 -9.10 -13.92
N MET A 88 0.02 -8.48 -12.79
CA MET A 88 1.42 -8.18 -12.51
C MET A 88 2.24 -9.43 -12.21
N PHE A 89 1.68 -10.41 -11.48
CA PHE A 89 2.33 -11.70 -11.27
C PHE A 89 2.54 -12.44 -12.59
N ASP A 90 1.49 -12.58 -13.41
CA ASP A 90 1.52 -13.36 -14.64
C ASP A 90 2.44 -12.72 -15.69
N ARG A 91 2.41 -11.39 -15.81
CA ARG A 91 3.17 -10.68 -16.84
C ARG A 91 4.64 -10.49 -16.51
N TYR A 92 4.98 -10.24 -15.25
CA TYR A 92 6.33 -9.86 -14.84
C TYR A 92 7.03 -10.89 -13.97
N GLY A 93 6.32 -11.90 -13.49
CA GLY A 93 6.86 -13.02 -12.72
C GLY A 93 7.37 -12.66 -11.34
N VAL A 94 6.98 -11.51 -10.78
CA VAL A 94 7.44 -11.06 -9.46
C VAL A 94 7.06 -12.04 -8.35
N ASP A 95 7.84 -12.07 -7.26
CA ASP A 95 7.61 -12.97 -6.13
C ASP A 95 6.54 -12.41 -5.16
N GLY A 96 6.25 -11.13 -5.26
CA GLY A 96 5.24 -10.47 -4.45
C GLY A 96 4.84 -9.12 -5.03
N VAL A 97 3.74 -8.57 -4.53
CA VAL A 97 3.29 -7.22 -4.84
C VAL A 97 3.13 -6.39 -3.57
N MET A 98 3.55 -5.14 -3.61
CA MET A 98 3.34 -4.18 -2.53
C MET A 98 2.21 -3.23 -2.90
N ILE A 99 1.19 -3.17 -2.05
CA ILE A 99 0.05 -2.27 -2.22
C ILE A 99 0.28 -1.03 -1.36
N GLY A 100 0.14 0.15 -1.95
CA GLY A 100 0.33 1.43 -1.27
C GLY A 100 -0.98 2.21 -1.13
N ARG A 101 -1.18 3.25 -1.93
CA ARG A 101 -2.30 4.20 -1.83
C ARG A 101 -3.69 3.57 -1.81
N ALA A 102 -3.86 2.43 -2.46
CA ALA A 102 -5.14 1.71 -2.48
C ALA A 102 -5.56 1.14 -1.10
N THR A 103 -4.67 1.15 -0.10
CA THR A 103 -4.99 0.77 1.28
C THR A 103 -5.69 1.88 2.06
N TYR A 104 -5.64 3.14 1.56
CA TYR A 104 -6.24 4.27 2.29
C TYR A 104 -7.75 4.13 2.38
N GLY A 105 -8.25 3.93 3.62
CA GLY A 105 -9.66 3.66 3.88
C GLY A 105 -10.19 2.35 3.29
N ARG A 106 -9.30 1.43 2.93
CA ARG A 106 -9.62 0.11 2.38
C ARG A 106 -8.61 -0.95 2.85
N PRO A 107 -8.44 -1.16 4.16
CA PRO A 107 -7.46 -2.15 4.65
C PRO A 107 -7.81 -3.58 4.24
N TRP A 108 -9.07 -3.87 3.95
CA TRP A 108 -9.52 -5.18 3.46
C TRP A 108 -9.05 -5.51 2.04
N ILE A 109 -8.39 -4.60 1.31
CA ILE A 109 -7.84 -4.85 -0.03
C ILE A 109 -6.89 -6.06 -0.05
N PHE A 110 -6.16 -6.30 1.02
CA PHE A 110 -5.27 -7.46 1.11
C PHE A 110 -6.06 -8.78 1.09
N ARG A 111 -7.21 -8.83 1.78
CA ARG A 111 -8.12 -9.99 1.77
C ARG A 111 -8.73 -10.18 0.37
N GLU A 112 -9.16 -9.09 -0.27
CA GLU A 112 -9.71 -9.13 -1.63
C GLU A 112 -8.68 -9.63 -2.65
N VAL A 113 -7.46 -9.09 -2.60
CA VAL A 113 -6.37 -9.51 -3.49
C VAL A 113 -6.01 -10.97 -3.26
N LYS A 114 -5.86 -11.40 -2.01
CA LYS A 114 -5.56 -12.79 -1.68
C LYS A 114 -6.65 -13.74 -2.20
N HIS A 115 -7.91 -13.43 -1.92
CA HIS A 115 -9.04 -14.22 -2.41
C HIS A 115 -9.04 -14.35 -3.93
N PHE A 116 -8.87 -13.24 -4.65
CA PHE A 116 -8.80 -13.26 -6.11
C PHE A 116 -7.63 -14.10 -6.65
N LEU A 117 -6.46 -13.99 -6.02
CA LEU A 117 -5.29 -14.79 -6.41
C LEU A 117 -5.51 -16.29 -6.18
N GLU A 118 -6.29 -16.68 -5.17
CA GLU A 118 -6.60 -18.06 -4.84
C GLU A 118 -7.74 -18.64 -5.71
N THR A 119 -8.78 -17.84 -5.97
CA THR A 119 -10.04 -18.34 -6.58
C THR A 119 -10.33 -17.83 -7.98
N GLY A 120 -9.75 -16.68 -8.36
CA GLY A 120 -10.12 -15.94 -9.57
C GLY A 120 -11.40 -15.11 -9.43
N GLU A 121 -12.03 -15.10 -8.26
CA GLU A 121 -13.30 -14.41 -8.01
C GLU A 121 -13.11 -13.11 -7.24
N VAL A 122 -13.90 -12.09 -7.59
CA VAL A 122 -13.91 -10.80 -6.90
C VAL A 122 -14.81 -10.90 -5.66
N MET A 123 -14.27 -10.59 -4.50
CA MET A 123 -15.05 -10.51 -3.26
C MET A 123 -16.06 -9.35 -3.29
N PRO A 124 -17.26 -9.53 -2.69
CA PRO A 124 -18.16 -8.41 -2.45
C PRO A 124 -17.50 -7.37 -1.53
N GLN A 125 -17.87 -6.11 -1.75
CA GLN A 125 -17.37 -5.03 -0.89
C GLN A 125 -18.04 -5.13 0.50
N PRO A 126 -17.34 -4.75 1.59
CA PRO A 126 -17.94 -4.65 2.89
C PRO A 126 -19.12 -3.67 2.89
N SER A 127 -20.18 -4.00 3.63
CA SER A 127 -21.29 -3.10 3.90
C SER A 127 -20.82 -1.81 4.59
N VAL A 128 -21.66 -0.79 4.62
CA VAL A 128 -21.35 0.47 5.33
C VAL A 128 -21.10 0.21 6.82
N ALA A 129 -21.93 -0.61 7.46
CA ALA A 129 -21.78 -0.98 8.87
C ALA A 129 -20.42 -1.68 9.14
N GLU A 130 -20.03 -2.65 8.29
CA GLU A 130 -18.74 -3.32 8.41
C GLU A 130 -17.57 -2.33 8.24
N ARG A 131 -17.68 -1.35 7.31
CA ARG A 131 -16.65 -0.30 7.14
C ARG A 131 -16.56 0.61 8.36
N VAL A 132 -17.67 0.90 9.01
CA VAL A 132 -17.70 1.67 10.27
C VAL A 132 -16.93 0.94 11.35
N GLU A 133 -17.20 -0.34 11.57
CA GLU A 133 -16.50 -1.13 12.59
C GLU A 133 -15.00 -1.23 12.31
N ILE A 134 -14.60 -1.48 11.05
CA ILE A 134 -13.18 -1.50 10.65
C ILE A 134 -12.53 -0.11 10.87
N ALA A 135 -13.23 0.98 10.57
CA ALA A 135 -12.72 2.33 10.78
C ALA A 135 -12.53 2.66 12.26
N LYS A 136 -13.46 2.21 13.12
CA LYS A 136 -13.40 2.37 14.59
C LYS A 136 -12.22 1.58 15.16
N GLU A 137 -12.03 0.32 14.73
CA GLU A 137 -10.88 -0.49 15.15
C GLU A 137 -9.55 0.16 14.72
N HIS A 138 -9.47 0.65 13.49
CA HIS A 138 -8.27 1.33 12.98
C HIS A 138 -7.99 2.62 13.77
N LEU A 139 -9.02 3.41 14.08
CA LEU A 139 -8.89 4.60 14.91
C LEU A 139 -8.39 4.22 16.32
N ALA A 140 -9.00 3.23 16.97
CA ALA A 140 -8.58 2.75 18.28
C ALA A 140 -7.09 2.37 18.31
N LYS A 141 -6.63 1.59 17.33
CA LYS A 141 -5.21 1.20 17.21
C LYS A 141 -4.29 2.39 16.95
N SER A 142 -4.72 3.36 16.18
CA SER A 142 -3.95 4.58 15.94
C SER A 142 -3.80 5.42 17.20
N LEU A 143 -4.87 5.56 17.99
CA LEU A 143 -4.85 6.27 19.28
C LEU A 143 -3.97 5.56 20.30
N GLU A 144 -4.10 4.24 20.42
CA GLU A 144 -3.31 3.40 21.33
C GLU A 144 -1.79 3.58 21.08
N ILE A 145 -1.37 3.56 19.82
CA ILE A 145 0.06 3.54 19.46
C ILE A 145 0.66 4.95 19.42
N LYS A 146 -0.11 5.97 19.00
CA LYS A 146 0.40 7.31 18.66
C LYS A 146 -0.12 8.43 19.55
N GLY A 147 -1.06 8.11 20.45
CA GLY A 147 -1.80 9.09 21.24
C GLY A 147 -2.84 9.86 20.41
N ASP A 148 -3.74 10.55 21.09
CA ASP A 148 -4.93 11.15 20.47
C ASP A 148 -4.59 12.11 19.34
N ARG A 149 -3.70 13.06 19.59
CA ARG A 149 -3.40 14.13 18.62
C ARG A 149 -2.82 13.57 17.32
N VAL A 150 -1.78 12.76 17.40
CA VAL A 150 -1.08 12.23 16.21
C VAL A 150 -1.94 11.15 15.56
N GLY A 151 -2.56 10.28 16.35
CA GLY A 151 -3.43 9.21 15.88
C GLY A 151 -4.60 9.77 15.04
N ILE A 152 -5.28 10.80 15.53
CA ILE A 152 -6.39 11.45 14.80
C ILE A 152 -5.88 12.10 13.49
N LEU A 153 -4.79 12.86 13.56
CA LEU A 153 -4.26 13.54 12.37
C LEU A 153 -3.89 12.58 11.25
N GLU A 154 -3.27 11.46 11.58
CA GLU A 154 -2.92 10.44 10.58
C GLU A 154 -4.16 9.70 10.05
N MET A 155 -5.16 9.47 10.92
CA MET A 155 -6.42 8.81 10.52
C MET A 155 -7.26 9.64 9.55
N ARG A 156 -7.13 10.96 9.48
CA ARG A 156 -7.91 11.83 8.59
C ARG A 156 -7.88 11.39 7.13
N ARG A 157 -6.71 10.97 6.64
CA ARG A 157 -6.57 10.43 5.28
C ARG A 157 -7.36 9.14 5.09
N HIS A 158 -7.35 8.27 6.07
CA HIS A 158 -8.09 7.02 6.03
C HIS A 158 -9.59 7.27 6.14
N LEU A 159 -10.03 8.00 7.14
CA LEU A 159 -11.45 8.31 7.40
C LEU A 159 -12.12 8.97 6.19
N SER A 160 -11.42 9.89 5.49
CA SER A 160 -11.94 10.52 4.28
C SER A 160 -12.14 9.55 3.12
N ASN A 161 -11.53 8.38 3.13
CA ASN A 161 -11.60 7.38 2.06
C ASN A 161 -12.48 6.16 2.40
N TYR A 162 -12.66 5.81 3.69
CA TYR A 162 -13.49 4.67 4.11
C TYR A 162 -14.91 4.70 3.51
N PHE A 163 -15.47 5.88 3.41
CA PHE A 163 -16.86 6.13 3.02
C PHE A 163 -17.00 6.88 1.71
N LYS A 164 -15.93 6.91 0.90
CA LYS A 164 -15.94 7.55 -0.40
C LYS A 164 -17.03 6.95 -1.28
N GLY A 165 -17.87 7.82 -1.87
CA GLY A 165 -18.95 7.42 -2.77
C GLY A 165 -20.32 7.29 -2.10
N LEU A 166 -20.43 7.46 -0.77
CA LEU A 166 -21.74 7.54 -0.12
C LEU A 166 -22.46 8.83 -0.51
N PRO A 167 -23.78 8.78 -0.76
CA PRO A 167 -24.58 9.96 -1.04
C PRO A 167 -24.63 10.89 0.18
N ASN A 168 -24.75 12.20 -0.07
CA ASN A 168 -24.88 13.24 0.97
C ASN A 168 -23.79 13.25 2.06
N PHE A 169 -22.64 12.67 1.78
CA PHE A 169 -21.58 12.42 2.78
C PHE A 169 -20.67 13.62 3.05
N LYS A 170 -20.88 14.78 2.39
CA LYS A 170 -19.96 15.94 2.45
C LYS A 170 -19.78 16.48 3.89
N GLU A 171 -20.87 16.67 4.63
CA GLU A 171 -20.82 17.22 5.99
C GLU A 171 -20.20 16.24 6.97
N THR A 172 -20.59 14.97 6.92
CA THR A 172 -20.02 13.91 7.75
C THR A 172 -18.52 13.75 7.50
N ARG A 173 -18.11 13.77 6.22
CA ARG A 173 -16.69 13.78 5.86
C ARG A 173 -15.94 14.97 6.46
N LEU A 174 -16.53 16.16 6.45
CA LEU A 174 -15.92 17.35 7.05
C LEU A 174 -15.70 17.13 8.54
N LYS A 175 -16.70 16.63 9.28
CA LYS A 175 -16.54 16.28 10.71
C LYS A 175 -15.40 15.29 10.92
N LEU A 176 -15.37 14.19 10.18
CA LEU A 176 -14.33 13.16 10.30
C LEU A 176 -12.89 13.68 10.09
N VAL A 177 -12.69 14.78 9.34
CA VAL A 177 -11.35 15.32 9.08
C VAL A 177 -11.04 16.61 9.88
N THR A 178 -11.98 17.12 10.64
CA THR A 178 -11.79 18.36 11.44
C THR A 178 -11.84 18.13 12.95
N LEU A 179 -12.63 17.16 13.41
CA LEU A 179 -12.73 16.83 14.83
C LEU A 179 -11.39 16.37 15.41
N PHE A 180 -11.21 16.65 16.70
CA PHE A 180 -10.03 16.28 17.49
C PHE A 180 -10.37 15.45 18.74
N ASP A 181 -11.65 15.39 19.12
CA ASP A 181 -12.12 14.56 20.23
C ASP A 181 -12.41 13.14 19.71
N PRO A 182 -11.77 12.10 20.28
CA PRO A 182 -12.02 10.72 19.91
C PRO A 182 -13.49 10.32 20.07
N ASN A 183 -14.18 10.78 21.14
CA ASN A 183 -15.58 10.41 21.38
C ASN A 183 -16.51 10.99 20.31
N GLU A 184 -16.27 12.25 19.90
CA GLU A 184 -17.01 12.86 18.80
C GLU A 184 -16.76 12.15 17.46
N LEU A 185 -15.53 11.66 17.22
CA LEU A 185 -15.20 10.87 16.04
C LEU A 185 -15.92 9.52 16.05
N TYR A 186 -15.96 8.81 17.20
CA TYR A 186 -16.71 7.56 17.32
C TYR A 186 -18.20 7.78 17.11
N ALA A 187 -18.80 8.78 17.77
CA ALA A 187 -20.22 9.12 17.58
C ALA A 187 -20.53 9.48 16.10
N THR A 188 -19.62 10.20 15.45
CA THR A 188 -19.77 10.51 14.02
C THR A 188 -19.70 9.25 13.15
N LEU A 189 -18.81 8.30 13.46
CA LEU A 189 -18.71 7.03 12.76
C LEU A 189 -19.97 6.18 12.95
N ASP A 190 -20.49 6.10 14.19
CA ASP A 190 -21.73 5.36 14.49
C ASP A 190 -22.92 5.91 13.68
N SER A 191 -23.05 7.23 13.56
CA SER A 191 -24.12 7.87 12.76
C SER A 191 -24.07 7.59 11.26
N ILE A 192 -23.04 6.93 10.75
CA ILE A 192 -22.94 6.53 9.32
C ILE A 192 -23.61 5.18 9.08
N ALA A 193 -23.67 4.32 10.11
CA ALA A 193 -24.26 2.97 10.01
C ALA A 193 -25.78 2.99 10.11
N ASP A 194 -26.37 4.07 10.70
CA ASP A 194 -27.81 4.30 10.83
C ASP A 194 -28.42 4.81 9.50
#